data_261b50d8afeedef8e17f69e116780690
#
_entry.id   261b50d8afeedef8e17f69e116780690
#
_cell.length_a   1.000
_cell.length_b   1.000
_cell.length_c   1.000
_cell.angle_alpha   90.00
_cell.angle_beta   90.00
_cell.angle_gamma   90.00
#
_symmetry.space_group_name_H-M   'P 1'
#
loop_
_entity.id
_entity.type
_entity.pdbx_description
1 polymer ?
#
loop_
_entity_poly.entity_id
_entity_poly.type
_entity_poly.pdbx_seq_one_letter_code
_entity_poly.pdbx_strand_id
1 'polypeptide(L)'
;MRTLIIPCAGKSSRFTTELPKWLLEQPNGNMMVYASILGLPLQTFDRIILVALKKHLTDVSVTKIYKQFESLTQFELLQLDDDTESASDTVSQCILKSNVSSSIFIKDSDAYFKIDKVNPNEVCTHSLNDCKNITPGNKSYIKKNDNGEISTIIEKSVISADFCCGLYSFDSAQEFVDVYKSIQQDNEIYISHVIFKMLLNGKKFKNRETIGFIDWGTQEDWDIFIKNYKK
;
A
#
# COMPACT_ATOMS: atom_id res chain seq x y z
N MET A 1 0.49 -12.29 15.64
CA MET A 1 -0.65 -11.68 14.94
C MET A 1 -0.13 -10.91 13.73
N ARG A 2 -0.82 -10.92 12.60
CA ARG A 2 -0.44 -10.31 11.31
C ARG A 2 -1.56 -9.34 10.90
N THR A 3 -1.27 -8.06 10.83
CA THR A 3 -2.27 -7.03 10.49
C THR A 3 -1.98 -6.44 9.12
N LEU A 4 -2.93 -6.57 8.17
CA LEU A 4 -2.91 -5.85 6.91
C LEU A 4 -3.54 -4.47 7.11
N ILE A 5 -2.82 -3.40 6.76
CA ILE A 5 -3.31 -2.02 6.81
C ILE A 5 -3.39 -1.48 5.39
N ILE A 6 -4.54 -0.93 5.02
CA ILE A 6 -4.79 -0.32 3.70
C ILE A 6 -5.01 1.17 3.93
N PRO A 7 -3.98 2.03 3.74
CA PRO A 7 -4.06 3.46 4.02
C PRO A 7 -4.79 4.19 2.89
N CYS A 8 -6.00 4.68 3.17
CA CYS A 8 -6.86 5.40 2.22
C CYS A 8 -7.25 6.81 2.71
N ALA A 9 -6.50 7.38 3.65
CA ALA A 9 -6.74 8.72 4.20
C ALA A 9 -5.97 9.86 3.48
N GLY A 10 -5.31 9.57 2.35
CA GLY A 10 -4.58 10.57 1.56
C GLY A 10 -5.49 11.41 0.66
N LYS A 11 -4.94 12.53 0.16
CA LYS A 11 -5.66 13.56 -0.61
C LYS A 11 -6.05 13.13 -2.05
N SER A 12 -5.59 11.99 -2.56
CA SER A 12 -5.83 11.51 -3.94
C SER A 12 -5.59 12.55 -5.05
N SER A 13 -4.65 13.47 -4.87
CA SER A 13 -4.44 14.67 -5.70
C SER A 13 -4.14 14.41 -7.19
N ARG A 14 -3.79 13.18 -7.56
CA ARG A 14 -3.55 12.76 -8.95
C ARG A 14 -4.80 12.34 -9.71
N PHE A 15 -5.97 12.41 -9.06
CA PHE A 15 -7.26 12.11 -9.66
C PHE A 15 -8.13 13.35 -9.73
N THR A 16 -8.89 13.51 -10.81
CA THR A 16 -9.79 14.64 -11.06
C THR A 16 -11.22 14.37 -10.63
N THR A 17 -11.48 13.19 -10.07
CA THR A 17 -12.81 12.75 -9.65
C THR A 17 -13.21 13.38 -8.31
N GLU A 18 -14.52 13.62 -8.10
CA GLU A 18 -15.07 14.05 -6.81
C GLU A 18 -14.93 12.97 -5.73
N LEU A 19 -14.94 11.69 -6.14
CA LEU A 19 -14.74 10.57 -5.23
C LEU A 19 -13.24 10.28 -5.05
N PRO A 20 -12.81 9.92 -3.84
CA PRO A 20 -11.47 9.40 -3.61
C PRO A 20 -11.20 8.18 -4.50
N LYS A 21 -10.00 8.12 -5.11
CA LYS A 21 -9.66 7.07 -6.10
C LYS A 21 -9.95 5.64 -5.62
N TRP A 22 -9.71 5.34 -4.36
CA TRP A 22 -9.88 4.01 -3.78
C TRP A 22 -11.33 3.52 -3.76
N LEU A 23 -12.33 4.45 -3.91
CA LEU A 23 -13.75 4.14 -4.06
C LEU A 23 -14.18 3.96 -5.53
N LEU A 24 -13.32 4.26 -6.51
CA LEU A 24 -13.64 4.06 -7.91
C LEU A 24 -13.90 2.57 -8.21
N GLU A 25 -14.88 2.32 -9.06
CA GLU A 25 -15.35 0.97 -9.37
C GLU A 25 -14.82 0.46 -10.69
N GLN A 26 -14.37 -0.77 -10.69
CA GLN A 26 -14.07 -1.54 -11.88
C GLN A 26 -15.37 -1.94 -12.60
N PRO A 27 -15.35 -2.30 -13.91
CA PRO A 27 -16.55 -2.74 -14.64
C PRO A 27 -17.26 -3.97 -14.05
N ASN A 28 -16.59 -4.77 -13.22
CA ASN A 28 -17.19 -5.89 -12.47
C ASN A 28 -17.86 -5.47 -11.15
N GLY A 29 -17.84 -4.17 -10.81
CA GLY A 29 -18.41 -3.62 -9.60
C GLY A 29 -17.48 -3.65 -8.36
N ASN A 30 -16.26 -4.18 -8.46
CA ASN A 30 -15.30 -4.12 -7.36
C ASN A 30 -14.76 -2.70 -7.20
N MET A 31 -14.74 -2.18 -5.98
CA MET A 31 -13.99 -0.96 -5.69
C MET A 31 -12.48 -1.19 -5.87
N MET A 32 -11.75 -0.15 -6.28
CA MET A 32 -10.31 -0.19 -6.47
C MET A 32 -9.59 -0.78 -5.23
N VAL A 33 -9.96 -0.31 -4.03
CA VAL A 33 -9.37 -0.80 -2.77
C VAL A 33 -9.60 -2.30 -2.56
N TYR A 34 -10.79 -2.81 -2.83
CA TYR A 34 -11.08 -4.23 -2.71
C TYR A 34 -10.33 -5.05 -3.76
N ALA A 35 -10.34 -4.58 -5.00
CA ALA A 35 -9.61 -5.22 -6.09
C ALA A 35 -8.09 -5.29 -5.82
N SER A 36 -7.52 -4.26 -5.16
CA SER A 36 -6.08 -4.20 -4.87
C SER A 36 -5.56 -5.33 -3.98
N ILE A 37 -6.42 -5.92 -3.17
CA ILE A 37 -6.04 -6.98 -2.20
C ILE A 37 -6.36 -8.39 -2.68
N LEU A 38 -7.15 -8.57 -3.76
CA LEU A 38 -7.60 -9.89 -4.21
C LEU A 38 -6.47 -10.85 -4.66
N GLY A 39 -5.30 -10.32 -4.94
CA GLY A 39 -4.10 -11.12 -5.28
C GLY A 39 -3.23 -11.51 -4.09
N LEU A 40 -3.64 -11.16 -2.86
CA LEU A 40 -2.90 -11.44 -1.63
C LEU A 40 -3.44 -12.70 -0.93
N PRO A 41 -2.62 -13.39 -0.13
CA PRO A 41 -3.04 -14.52 0.71
C PRO A 41 -3.83 -14.04 1.95
N LEU A 42 -5.04 -13.50 1.75
CA LEU A 42 -5.84 -12.79 2.76
C LEU A 42 -6.12 -13.63 4.01
N GLN A 43 -6.23 -14.96 3.86
CA GLN A 43 -6.44 -15.89 4.97
C GLN A 43 -5.26 -15.99 5.95
N THR A 44 -4.11 -15.40 5.60
CA THR A 44 -2.90 -15.38 6.46
C THR A 44 -2.84 -14.18 7.39
N PHE A 45 -3.76 -13.22 7.25
CA PHE A 45 -3.85 -12.06 8.11
C PHE A 45 -4.91 -12.28 9.20
N ASP A 46 -4.55 -11.94 10.45
CA ASP A 46 -5.47 -12.01 11.59
C ASP A 46 -6.40 -10.79 11.67
N ARG A 47 -5.96 -9.65 11.09
CA ARG A 47 -6.72 -8.40 10.98
C ARG A 47 -6.48 -7.76 9.62
N ILE A 48 -7.52 -7.14 9.06
CA ILE A 48 -7.44 -6.33 7.84
C ILE A 48 -8.12 -4.99 8.15
N ILE A 49 -7.34 -3.91 8.19
CA ILE A 49 -7.83 -2.58 8.56
C ILE A 49 -7.77 -1.67 7.34
N LEU A 50 -8.93 -1.26 6.85
CA LEU A 50 -9.06 -0.16 5.89
C LEU A 50 -9.12 1.15 6.66
N VAL A 51 -8.19 2.06 6.40
CA VAL A 51 -8.13 3.36 7.05
C VAL A 51 -8.60 4.43 6.08
N ALA A 52 -9.70 5.10 6.38
CA ALA A 52 -10.29 6.11 5.52
C ALA A 52 -10.64 7.39 6.28
N LEU A 53 -10.71 8.51 5.57
CA LEU A 53 -11.24 9.76 6.14
C LEU A 53 -12.75 9.70 6.23
N LYS A 54 -13.30 10.11 7.37
CA LYS A 54 -14.75 10.18 7.60
C LYS A 54 -15.47 11.03 6.55
N LYS A 55 -14.87 12.14 6.13
CA LYS A 55 -15.40 13.01 5.07
C LYS A 55 -15.52 12.37 3.69
N HIS A 56 -14.79 11.27 3.44
CA HIS A 56 -14.86 10.49 2.19
C HIS A 56 -15.96 9.43 2.20
N LEU A 57 -16.59 9.20 3.35
CA LEU A 57 -17.56 8.12 3.56
C LEU A 57 -18.98 8.67 3.56
N THR A 58 -19.82 8.03 2.76
CA THR A 58 -21.28 8.18 2.79
C THR A 58 -21.90 6.87 3.29
N ASP A 59 -23.14 6.87 3.72
CA ASP A 59 -23.85 5.64 4.13
C ASP A 59 -23.84 4.59 2.99
N VAL A 60 -23.96 5.05 1.74
CA VAL A 60 -23.93 4.18 0.56
C VAL A 60 -22.54 3.55 0.39
N SER A 61 -21.48 4.35 0.49
CA SER A 61 -20.10 3.82 0.34
C SER A 61 -19.73 2.87 1.48
N VAL A 62 -20.12 3.19 2.71
CA VAL A 62 -19.90 2.32 3.89
C VAL A 62 -20.62 0.99 3.72
N THR A 63 -21.89 0.99 3.33
CA THR A 63 -22.67 -0.23 3.06
C THR A 63 -21.98 -1.08 1.99
N LYS A 64 -21.50 -0.45 0.90
CA LYS A 64 -20.83 -1.14 -0.19
C LYS A 64 -19.47 -1.72 0.23
N ILE A 65 -18.70 -0.99 1.04
CA ILE A 65 -17.44 -1.48 1.62
C ILE A 65 -17.72 -2.77 2.41
N TYR A 66 -18.63 -2.73 3.39
CA TYR A 66 -18.92 -3.92 4.19
C TYR A 66 -19.43 -5.09 3.36
N LYS A 67 -20.24 -4.84 2.33
CA LYS A 67 -20.69 -5.89 1.40
C LYS A 67 -19.55 -6.55 0.63
N GLN A 68 -18.58 -5.77 0.15
CA GLN A 68 -17.44 -6.33 -0.60
C GLN A 68 -16.47 -7.09 0.30
N PHE A 69 -16.31 -6.65 1.54
CA PHE A 69 -15.42 -7.27 2.52
C PHE A 69 -16.11 -8.32 3.42
N GLU A 70 -17.39 -8.65 3.18
CA GLU A 70 -18.20 -9.51 4.06
C GLU A 70 -17.63 -10.92 4.27
N SER A 71 -16.90 -11.45 3.27
CA SER A 71 -16.22 -12.76 3.39
C SER A 71 -14.97 -12.73 4.26
N LEU A 72 -14.49 -11.54 4.65
CA LEU A 72 -13.31 -11.34 5.47
C LEU A 72 -13.74 -11.00 6.89
N THR A 73 -13.95 -12.03 7.72
CA THR A 73 -14.45 -11.86 9.11
C THR A 73 -13.53 -11.03 10.00
N GLN A 74 -12.24 -10.90 9.62
CA GLN A 74 -11.21 -10.09 10.29
C GLN A 74 -11.13 -8.64 9.78
N PHE A 75 -12.08 -8.19 8.96
CA PHE A 75 -12.10 -6.84 8.38
C PHE A 75 -12.59 -5.80 9.37
N GLU A 76 -11.90 -4.65 9.38
CA GLU A 76 -12.22 -3.48 10.18
C GLU A 76 -12.12 -2.20 9.32
N LEU A 77 -13.06 -1.27 9.50
CA LEU A 77 -13.01 0.08 8.91
C LEU A 77 -12.66 1.09 10.01
N LEU A 78 -11.43 1.61 9.98
CA LEU A 78 -11.00 2.71 10.84
C LEU A 78 -11.26 4.04 10.14
N GLN A 79 -12.02 4.90 10.78
CA GLN A 79 -12.33 6.25 10.29
C GLN A 79 -11.46 7.29 11.00
N LEU A 80 -10.80 8.15 10.24
CA LEU A 80 -10.06 9.29 10.74
C LEU A 80 -10.87 10.58 10.48
N ASP A 81 -10.86 11.50 11.43
CA ASP A 81 -11.56 12.78 11.32
C ASP A 81 -10.75 13.77 10.47
N ASP A 82 -9.42 13.78 10.63
CA ASP A 82 -8.52 14.75 10.01
C ASP A 82 -7.66 14.11 8.90
N ASP A 83 -7.29 14.93 7.92
CA ASP A 83 -6.37 14.57 6.85
C ASP A 83 -5.01 14.13 7.42
N THR A 84 -4.45 13.11 6.82
CA THR A 84 -3.09 12.65 7.12
C THR A 84 -2.06 13.28 6.16
N GLU A 85 -0.84 13.49 6.64
CA GLU A 85 0.22 14.10 5.84
C GLU A 85 0.75 13.15 4.75
N SER A 86 0.68 11.84 5.00
CA SER A 86 1.22 10.81 4.11
C SER A 86 0.59 9.44 4.39
N ALA A 87 0.91 8.45 3.52
CA ALA A 87 0.57 7.05 3.79
C ALA A 87 1.24 6.54 5.08
N SER A 88 2.48 6.97 5.37
CA SER A 88 3.19 6.61 6.60
C SER A 88 2.51 7.18 7.84
N ASP A 89 1.99 8.41 7.75
CA ASP A 89 1.20 9.02 8.82
C ASP A 89 -0.11 8.26 9.05
N THR A 90 -0.84 7.95 7.97
CA THR A 90 -2.06 7.14 8.04
C THR A 90 -1.82 5.81 8.77
N VAL A 91 -0.73 5.12 8.41
CA VAL A 91 -0.35 3.85 9.05
C VAL A 91 0.02 4.05 10.51
N SER A 92 0.81 5.08 10.84
CA SER A 92 1.18 5.41 12.22
C SER A 92 -0.05 5.68 13.10
N GLN A 93 -1.00 6.48 12.60
CA GLN A 93 -2.25 6.75 13.30
C GLN A 93 -3.11 5.48 13.46
N CYS A 94 -3.17 4.62 12.43
CA CYS A 94 -3.85 3.33 12.51
C CYS A 94 -3.27 2.46 13.63
N ILE A 95 -1.96 2.29 13.66
CA ILE A 95 -1.26 1.49 14.67
C ILE A 95 -1.64 1.95 16.08
N LEU A 96 -1.56 3.27 16.33
CA LEU A 96 -1.83 3.85 17.64
C LEU A 96 -3.32 3.75 18.02
N LYS A 97 -4.24 4.10 17.11
CA LYS A 97 -5.68 4.11 17.39
C LYS A 97 -6.27 2.70 17.53
N SER A 98 -5.74 1.73 16.77
CA SER A 98 -6.24 0.34 16.77
C SER A 98 -5.41 -0.61 17.64
N ASN A 99 -4.46 -0.09 18.43
CA ASN A 99 -3.59 -0.85 19.31
C ASN A 99 -2.90 -2.04 18.60
N VAL A 100 -2.37 -1.80 17.40
CA VAL A 100 -1.64 -2.83 16.65
C VAL A 100 -0.24 -2.98 17.26
N SER A 101 0.08 -4.16 17.80
CA SER A 101 1.35 -4.41 18.52
C SER A 101 2.26 -5.45 17.87
N SER A 102 1.86 -6.00 16.73
CA SER A 102 2.55 -7.13 16.07
C SER A 102 3.07 -6.75 14.69
N SER A 103 3.34 -7.74 13.84
CA SER A 103 3.79 -7.48 12.47
C SER A 103 2.68 -6.82 11.65
N ILE A 104 3.08 -5.85 10.84
CA ILE A 104 2.21 -5.11 9.94
C ILE A 104 2.57 -5.33 8.48
N PHE A 105 1.56 -5.28 7.63
CA PHE A 105 1.64 -5.38 6.19
C PHE A 105 0.85 -4.19 5.63
N ILE A 106 1.48 -3.34 4.86
CA ILE A 106 0.90 -2.11 4.34
C ILE A 106 0.66 -2.29 2.86
N LYS A 107 -0.61 -2.19 2.42
CA LYS A 107 -0.97 -2.32 1.00
C LYS A 107 -1.56 -1.04 0.45
N ASP A 108 -0.90 -0.48 -0.57
CA ASP A 108 -1.45 0.64 -1.33
C ASP A 108 -2.72 0.20 -2.08
N SER A 109 -3.71 1.08 -2.14
CA SER A 109 -5.03 0.77 -2.70
C SER A 109 -5.12 0.86 -4.23
N ASP A 110 -4.04 1.32 -4.89
CA ASP A 110 -4.03 1.73 -6.31
C ASP A 110 -3.16 0.86 -7.21
N ALA A 111 -2.93 -0.38 -6.83
CA ALA A 111 -2.24 -1.36 -7.65
C ALA A 111 -2.71 -2.78 -7.35
N TYR A 112 -2.74 -3.65 -8.36
CA TYR A 112 -3.01 -5.08 -8.23
C TYR A 112 -1.79 -5.89 -8.62
N PHE A 113 -1.56 -6.99 -7.94
CA PHE A 113 -0.59 -8.05 -8.26
C PHE A 113 -0.92 -9.30 -7.47
N LYS A 114 -0.28 -10.43 -7.82
CA LYS A 114 -0.42 -11.70 -7.11
C LYS A 114 0.86 -12.05 -6.37
N ILE A 115 0.69 -12.58 -5.15
CA ILE A 115 1.74 -13.25 -4.37
C ILE A 115 1.12 -14.38 -3.55
N ASP A 116 1.85 -15.46 -3.38
CA ASP A 116 1.38 -16.61 -2.59
C ASP A 116 1.71 -16.47 -1.11
N LYS A 117 2.77 -15.74 -0.80
CA LYS A 117 3.27 -15.56 0.57
C LYS A 117 4.01 -14.25 0.72
N VAL A 118 3.83 -13.59 1.85
CA VAL A 118 4.65 -12.47 2.30
C VAL A 118 5.06 -12.69 3.76
N ASN A 119 6.34 -12.45 4.09
CA ASN A 119 6.85 -12.52 5.45
C ASN A 119 7.09 -11.11 6.00
N PRO A 120 7.25 -10.92 7.31
CA PRO A 120 7.70 -9.65 7.85
C PRO A 120 9.07 -9.21 7.28
N ASN A 121 9.30 -7.91 7.20
CA ASN A 121 10.49 -7.27 6.63
C ASN A 121 10.73 -7.66 5.17
N GLU A 122 9.67 -7.68 4.38
CA GLU A 122 9.73 -7.81 2.91
C GLU A 122 9.13 -6.57 2.23
N VAL A 123 9.70 -6.23 1.08
CA VAL A 123 9.18 -5.24 0.13
C VAL A 123 8.78 -5.97 -1.13
N CYS A 124 7.53 -5.84 -1.54
CA CYS A 124 7.07 -6.43 -2.79
C CYS A 124 7.51 -5.58 -3.98
N THR A 125 8.12 -6.22 -4.95
CA THR A 125 8.69 -5.58 -6.14
C THR A 125 8.20 -6.23 -7.42
N HIS A 126 8.21 -5.43 -8.49
CA HIS A 126 8.02 -5.89 -9.86
C HIS A 126 9.10 -5.29 -10.75
N SER A 127 9.38 -5.93 -11.90
CA SER A 127 10.41 -5.47 -12.81
C SER A 127 9.84 -4.47 -13.82
N LEU A 128 10.55 -3.36 -14.07
CA LEU A 128 10.25 -2.46 -15.19
C LEU A 128 10.27 -3.18 -16.55
N ASN A 129 11.11 -4.21 -16.67
CA ASN A 129 11.25 -4.97 -17.91
C ASN A 129 9.97 -5.76 -18.27
N ASP A 130 9.10 -6.03 -17.29
CA ASP A 130 7.84 -6.77 -17.47
C ASP A 130 6.63 -5.85 -17.63
N CYS A 131 6.85 -4.51 -17.58
CA CYS A 131 5.80 -3.50 -17.67
C CYS A 131 5.79 -2.85 -19.07
N LYS A 132 4.58 -2.71 -19.64
CA LYS A 132 4.39 -2.00 -20.91
C LYS A 132 4.09 -0.52 -20.73
N ASN A 133 3.32 -0.19 -19.69
CA ASN A 133 2.85 1.16 -19.40
C ASN A 133 3.05 1.42 -17.91
N ILE A 134 4.10 2.16 -17.58
CA ILE A 134 4.39 2.58 -16.21
C ILE A 134 5.10 3.94 -16.29
N THR A 135 4.83 4.81 -15.32
CA THR A 135 5.57 6.06 -15.15
C THR A 135 6.69 5.85 -14.13
N PRO A 136 7.94 5.63 -14.56
CA PRO A 136 9.03 5.22 -13.65
C PRO A 136 9.28 6.24 -12.54
N GLY A 137 9.15 7.55 -12.82
CA GLY A 137 9.36 8.63 -11.85
C GLY A 137 8.35 8.67 -10.68
N ASN A 138 7.30 7.85 -10.72
CA ASN A 138 6.28 7.79 -9.67
C ASN A 138 6.45 6.60 -8.71
N LYS A 139 7.55 5.83 -8.83
CA LYS A 139 7.79 4.62 -8.04
C LYS A 139 9.03 4.74 -7.17
N SER A 140 9.04 4.01 -6.05
CA SER A 140 10.27 3.76 -5.29
C SER A 140 11.01 2.57 -5.89
N TYR A 141 12.33 2.55 -5.78
CA TYR A 141 13.19 1.49 -6.33
C TYR A 141 14.09 0.92 -5.27
N ILE A 142 14.44 -0.36 -5.39
CA ILE A 142 15.38 -1.03 -4.48
C ILE A 142 16.67 -1.43 -5.22
N LYS A 143 17.77 -1.55 -4.47
CA LYS A 143 18.93 -2.37 -4.86
C LYS A 143 19.12 -3.50 -3.86
N LYS A 144 19.62 -4.62 -4.34
CA LYS A 144 19.95 -5.81 -3.55
C LYS A 144 21.46 -5.96 -3.44
N ASN A 145 21.93 -6.47 -2.30
CA ASN A 145 23.30 -6.93 -2.14
C ASN A 145 23.46 -8.35 -2.70
N ASP A 146 24.68 -8.90 -2.66
CA ASP A 146 25.02 -10.24 -3.17
C ASP A 146 24.27 -11.37 -2.43
N ASN A 147 23.76 -11.11 -1.23
CA ASN A 147 22.95 -12.04 -0.44
C ASN A 147 21.45 -11.94 -0.73
N GLY A 148 21.03 -11.09 -1.68
CA GLY A 148 19.62 -10.85 -2.02
C GLY A 148 18.85 -10.02 -0.99
N GLU A 149 19.53 -9.41 -0.01
CA GLU A 149 18.93 -8.45 0.91
C GLU A 149 18.87 -7.06 0.26
N ILE A 150 17.86 -6.27 0.63
CA ILE A 150 17.75 -4.88 0.16
C ILE A 150 18.87 -4.05 0.79
N SER A 151 19.76 -3.51 -0.04
CA SER A 151 20.86 -2.64 0.39
C SER A 151 20.45 -1.16 0.43
N THR A 152 19.49 -0.76 -0.42
CA THR A 152 18.93 0.59 -0.43
C THR A 152 17.55 0.61 -1.06
N ILE A 153 16.76 1.61 -0.71
CA ILE A 153 15.47 1.95 -1.31
C ILE A 153 15.40 3.47 -1.51
N ILE A 154 15.00 3.92 -2.70
CA ILE A 154 14.95 5.36 -3.01
C ILE A 154 13.61 5.69 -3.65
N GLU A 155 12.98 6.75 -3.14
CA GLU A 155 11.70 7.28 -3.63
C GLU A 155 11.89 8.04 -4.92
N LYS A 156 11.04 7.77 -5.93
CA LYS A 156 10.94 8.50 -7.21
C LYS A 156 12.26 8.65 -7.99
N SER A 157 13.18 7.72 -7.81
CA SER A 157 14.48 7.74 -8.50
C SER A 157 14.82 6.34 -8.99
N VAL A 158 14.95 6.19 -10.31
CA VAL A 158 15.26 4.91 -10.95
C VAL A 158 16.71 4.53 -10.68
N ILE A 159 16.93 3.56 -9.80
CA ILE A 159 18.26 3.05 -9.45
C ILE A 159 18.48 1.59 -9.85
N SER A 160 17.44 0.93 -10.31
CA SER A 160 17.41 -0.46 -10.78
C SER A 160 16.16 -0.71 -11.62
N ALA A 161 15.98 -1.93 -12.12
CA ALA A 161 14.71 -2.35 -12.73
C ALA A 161 13.63 -2.73 -11.69
N ASP A 162 13.99 -2.98 -10.42
CA ASP A 162 13.08 -3.47 -9.40
C ASP A 162 12.40 -2.30 -8.68
N PHE A 163 11.13 -2.05 -8.99
CA PHE A 163 10.34 -1.02 -8.31
C PHE A 163 9.38 -1.62 -7.26
N CYS A 164 9.08 -0.83 -6.24
CA CYS A 164 8.11 -1.19 -5.21
C CYS A 164 6.69 -1.11 -5.75
N CYS A 165 5.93 -2.20 -5.61
CA CYS A 165 4.58 -2.30 -6.15
C CYS A 165 3.46 -2.09 -5.13
N GLY A 166 3.80 -1.53 -3.96
CA GLY A 166 2.81 -1.08 -2.98
C GLY A 166 2.37 -2.14 -1.97
N LEU A 167 3.24 -3.11 -1.63
CA LEU A 167 3.10 -3.92 -0.42
C LEU A 167 4.43 -3.97 0.31
N TYR A 168 4.40 -3.56 1.57
CA TYR A 168 5.52 -3.48 2.47
C TYR A 168 5.19 -4.17 3.78
N SER A 169 6.14 -4.83 4.41
CA SER A 169 5.90 -5.52 5.67
C SER A 169 7.00 -5.27 6.70
N PHE A 170 6.58 -5.27 7.95
CA PHE A 170 7.43 -4.99 9.10
C PHE A 170 7.12 -6.00 10.21
N ASP A 171 8.13 -6.45 10.93
CA ASP A 171 7.96 -7.38 12.05
C ASP A 171 7.43 -6.70 13.32
N SER A 172 7.59 -5.37 13.43
CA SER A 172 7.15 -4.58 14.59
C SER A 172 6.41 -3.33 14.17
N ALA A 173 5.14 -3.24 14.57
CA ALA A 173 4.33 -2.04 14.41
C ALA A 173 4.88 -0.86 15.22
N GLN A 174 5.37 -1.11 16.45
CA GLN A 174 5.92 -0.06 17.29
C GLN A 174 7.20 0.52 16.69
N GLU A 175 8.09 -0.32 16.17
CA GLU A 175 9.32 0.14 15.51
C GLU A 175 9.02 1.01 14.29
N PHE A 176 7.97 0.64 13.51
CA PHE A 176 7.52 1.49 12.40
C PHE A 176 7.15 2.89 12.87
N VAL A 177 6.35 3.01 13.94
CA VAL A 177 5.93 4.30 14.51
C VAL A 177 7.12 5.10 15.02
N ASP A 178 8.04 4.46 15.74
CA ASP A 178 9.20 5.11 16.34
C ASP A 178 10.14 5.64 15.24
N VAL A 179 10.39 4.84 14.21
CA VAL A 179 11.23 5.25 13.08
C VAL A 179 10.55 6.35 12.27
N TYR A 180 9.24 6.22 11.96
CA TYR A 180 8.48 7.27 11.27
C TYR A 180 8.62 8.62 11.99
N LYS A 181 8.38 8.65 13.30
CA LYS A 181 8.48 9.86 14.13
C LYS A 181 9.91 10.43 14.22
N SER A 182 10.93 9.62 14.00
CA SER A 182 12.34 10.05 14.04
C SER A 182 12.82 10.71 12.74
N ILE A 183 12.05 10.61 11.66
CA ILE A 183 12.41 11.21 10.37
C ILE A 183 12.08 12.70 10.41
N GLN A 184 13.11 13.53 10.23
CA GLN A 184 12.97 14.98 10.13
C GLN A 184 13.12 15.40 8.67
N GLN A 185 12.01 15.75 8.04
CA GLN A 185 11.99 16.34 6.69
C GLN A 185 10.75 17.19 6.50
N ASP A 186 10.85 18.22 5.66
CA ASP A 186 9.77 19.18 5.39
C ASP A 186 8.74 18.65 4.36
N ASN A 187 9.06 17.55 3.69
CA ASN A 187 8.22 16.97 2.65
C ASN A 187 7.51 15.68 3.15
N GLU A 188 6.57 15.19 2.33
CA GLU A 188 5.85 13.93 2.57
C GLU A 188 6.79 12.77 2.89
N ILE A 189 6.53 12.07 4.01
CA ILE A 189 7.29 10.87 4.41
C ILE A 189 6.61 9.64 3.81
N TYR A 190 7.24 9.05 2.78
CA TYR A 190 6.79 7.80 2.17
C TYR A 190 7.21 6.57 2.99
N ILE A 191 6.55 5.44 2.76
CA ILE A 191 6.93 4.15 3.38
C ILE A 191 8.39 3.78 3.05
N SER A 192 8.85 4.11 1.84
CA SER A 192 10.24 3.93 1.41
C SER A 192 11.25 4.68 2.28
N HIS A 193 10.91 5.88 2.77
CA HIS A 193 11.76 6.64 3.69
C HIS A 193 11.88 5.96 5.06
N VAL A 194 10.78 5.38 5.57
CA VAL A 194 10.81 4.61 6.82
C VAL A 194 11.69 3.37 6.67
N ILE A 195 11.55 2.63 5.56
CA ILE A 195 12.40 1.47 5.27
C ILE A 195 13.86 1.89 5.14
N PHE A 196 14.14 2.98 4.40
CA PHE A 196 15.51 3.47 4.24
C PHE A 196 16.15 3.82 5.60
N LYS A 197 15.40 4.49 6.48
CA LYS A 197 15.87 4.81 7.84
C LYS A 197 16.11 3.55 8.66
N MET A 198 15.26 2.54 8.55
CA MET A 198 15.46 1.23 9.20
C MET A 198 16.70 0.50 8.66
N LEU A 199 16.96 0.55 7.35
CA LEU A 199 18.18 -0.01 6.75
C LEU A 199 19.44 0.67 7.32
N LEU A 200 19.43 2.00 7.48
CA LEU A 200 20.54 2.75 8.11
C LEU A 200 20.74 2.35 9.58
N ASN A 201 19.69 1.93 10.27
CA ASN A 201 19.75 1.40 11.63
C ASN A 201 20.14 -0.10 11.69
N GLY A 202 20.52 -0.71 10.55
CA GLY A 202 20.94 -2.12 10.48
C GLY A 202 19.81 -3.14 10.33
N LYS A 203 18.55 -2.70 10.20
CA LYS A 203 17.41 -3.60 9.93
C LYS A 203 17.56 -4.22 8.54
N LYS A 204 17.26 -5.51 8.44
CA LYS A 204 17.34 -6.23 7.18
C LYS A 204 15.96 -6.40 6.54
N PHE A 205 15.89 -6.12 5.24
CA PHE A 205 14.72 -6.34 4.41
C PHE A 205 15.08 -7.22 3.23
N LYS A 206 14.11 -8.03 2.75
CA LYS A 206 14.21 -8.83 1.53
C LYS A 206 13.21 -8.34 0.50
N ASN A 207 13.50 -8.51 -0.77
CA ASN A 207 12.48 -8.30 -1.78
C ASN A 207 11.61 -9.55 -1.94
N ARG A 208 10.35 -9.31 -2.32
CA ARG A 208 9.39 -10.32 -2.75
C ARG A 208 8.91 -9.96 -4.14
N GLU A 209 9.26 -10.74 -5.14
CA GLU A 209 8.81 -10.53 -6.51
C GLU A 209 7.33 -10.86 -6.64
N THR A 210 6.63 -10.07 -7.44
CA THR A 210 5.19 -10.19 -7.68
C THR A 210 4.89 -10.62 -9.11
N ILE A 211 3.69 -11.15 -9.34
CA ILE A 211 3.23 -11.59 -10.65
C ILE A 211 2.01 -10.75 -11.07
N GLY A 212 2.00 -10.31 -12.33
CA GLY A 212 0.83 -9.69 -12.95
C GLY A 212 0.49 -8.31 -12.38
N PHE A 213 1.49 -7.44 -12.23
CA PHE A 213 1.31 -6.09 -11.74
C PHE A 213 0.44 -5.24 -12.68
N ILE A 214 -0.54 -4.53 -12.10
CA ILE A 214 -1.39 -3.55 -12.77
C ILE A 214 -1.38 -2.28 -11.94
N ASP A 215 -1.01 -1.16 -12.56
CA ASP A 215 -0.98 0.16 -11.93
C ASP A 215 -2.32 0.90 -12.13
N TRP A 216 -2.82 1.52 -11.07
CA TRP A 216 -3.98 2.41 -11.06
C TRP A 216 -3.65 3.74 -10.35
N GLY A 217 -2.36 4.07 -10.27
CA GLY A 217 -1.86 5.18 -9.45
C GLY A 217 -2.22 6.56 -9.97
N THR A 218 -2.54 6.70 -11.28
CA THR A 218 -2.95 7.96 -11.91
C THR A 218 -4.29 7.81 -12.62
N GLN A 219 -4.95 8.94 -12.94
CA GLN A 219 -6.18 8.92 -13.73
C GLN A 219 -5.96 8.26 -15.09
N GLU A 220 -4.83 8.53 -15.74
CA GLU A 220 -4.50 7.94 -17.05
C GLU A 220 -4.35 6.42 -16.97
N ASP A 221 -3.63 5.90 -15.95
CA ASP A 221 -3.48 4.45 -15.73
C ASP A 221 -4.84 3.78 -15.52
N TRP A 222 -5.71 4.43 -14.73
CA TRP A 222 -7.06 3.94 -14.47
C TRP A 222 -7.91 3.93 -15.74
N ASP A 223 -7.90 4.99 -16.54
CA ASP A 223 -8.68 5.09 -17.77
C ASP A 223 -8.22 4.06 -18.82
N ILE A 224 -6.90 3.85 -18.93
CA ILE A 224 -6.34 2.79 -19.78
C ILE A 224 -6.81 1.41 -19.30
N PHE A 225 -6.78 1.15 -18.00
CA PHE A 225 -7.25 -0.09 -17.42
C PHE A 225 -8.74 -0.33 -17.71
N ILE A 226 -9.61 0.66 -17.45
CA ILE A 226 -11.05 0.56 -17.71
C ILE A 226 -11.34 0.30 -19.19
N LYS A 227 -10.67 1.03 -20.10
CA LYS A 227 -10.83 0.86 -21.54
C LYS A 227 -10.46 -0.55 -22.04
N ASN A 228 -9.44 -1.15 -21.43
CA ASN A 228 -8.92 -2.47 -21.81
C ASN A 228 -9.53 -3.62 -20.98
N TYR A 229 -10.45 -3.32 -20.08
CA TYR A 229 -11.07 -4.33 -19.21
C TYR A 229 -11.88 -5.31 -20.06
N LYS A 230 -11.46 -6.57 -20.05
CA LYS A 230 -12.20 -7.67 -20.68
C LYS A 230 -13.04 -8.35 -19.62
N LYS A 231 -14.35 -8.38 -19.87
CA LYS A 231 -15.30 -9.13 -19.02
C LYS A 231 -15.04 -10.64 -19.09
#